data_f98458922340cf9a844a8fb13862482f
#
_entry.id   f98458922340cf9a844a8fb13862482f
#
_cell.length_a   1.000
_cell.length_b   1.000
_cell.length_c   1.000
_cell.angle_alpha   90.00
_cell.angle_beta   90.00
_cell.angle_gamma   90.00
#
_symmetry.space_group_name_H-M   'P 1'
#
loop_
_entity.id
_entity.type
_entity.pdbx_description
1 polymer ?
#
loop_
_entity_poly.entity_id
_entity_poly.type
_entity_poly.pdbx_seq_one_letter_code
_entity_poly.pdbx_strand_id
1 'polypeptide(L)'
;GPNLGVVELTTALYYVYNFPKDKLIWDIGHQVYVQKMLTGRRDLLKTNRQDGKSPGYPLRSESVFDTVTSSHAGASVSFALGIADSNKIHGSDYSSIAVLGDGSFVEGSVQEAMNHVAVSRSKLVIVINDNERAIEENFGGYHEYFKKQKIGANNTGDAFKSLGFDYRGPFDGHDVEKLVSHFHKIKESCNHPVIVHVKTIKGRGLEKMAENSP
;
A
#
# COMPACT_ATOMS: atom_id res chain seq x y z
N GLY A 1 -10.44 -10.48 -7.86
CA GLY A 1 -10.51 -9.03 -8.09
C GLY A 1 -9.34 -8.25 -7.50
N PRO A 2 -9.28 -8.02 -6.16
CA PRO A 2 -8.36 -7.02 -5.59
C PRO A 2 -6.88 -7.26 -5.89
N ASN A 3 -6.43 -8.52 -5.87
CA ASN A 3 -5.02 -8.86 -6.14
C ASN A 3 -4.58 -8.58 -7.57
N LEU A 4 -5.49 -8.66 -8.54
CA LEU A 4 -5.18 -8.36 -9.95
C LEU A 4 -4.92 -6.87 -10.18
N GLY A 5 -5.55 -6.01 -9.39
CA GLY A 5 -5.33 -4.57 -9.47
C GLY A 5 -3.99 -4.09 -8.93
N VAL A 6 -3.24 -4.94 -8.22
CA VAL A 6 -1.96 -4.56 -7.57
C VAL A 6 -0.77 -5.39 -8.04
N VAL A 7 -0.87 -6.05 -9.18
CA VAL A 7 0.23 -6.88 -9.71
C VAL A 7 1.44 -6.01 -10.02
N GLU A 8 1.26 -4.97 -10.81
CA GLU A 8 2.32 -4.06 -11.22
C GLU A 8 2.87 -3.28 -10.03
N LEU A 9 2.00 -2.78 -9.15
CA LEU A 9 2.38 -2.10 -7.93
C LEU A 9 3.26 -2.98 -7.03
N THR A 10 2.82 -4.23 -6.77
CA THR A 10 3.59 -5.17 -5.94
C THR A 10 4.92 -5.51 -6.58
N THR A 11 4.93 -5.73 -7.90
CA THR A 11 6.14 -6.04 -8.66
C THR A 11 7.14 -4.88 -8.60
N ALA A 12 6.67 -3.64 -8.78
CA ALA A 12 7.52 -2.45 -8.70
C ALA A 12 8.12 -2.27 -7.29
N LEU A 13 7.32 -2.48 -6.24
CA LEU A 13 7.82 -2.43 -4.85
C LEU A 13 8.90 -3.50 -4.62
N TYR A 14 8.68 -4.74 -5.05
CA TYR A 14 9.65 -5.83 -4.90
C TYR A 14 10.90 -5.65 -5.76
N TYR A 15 10.82 -4.94 -6.85
CA TYR A 15 11.96 -4.61 -7.70
C TYR A 15 12.86 -3.53 -7.06
N VAL A 16 12.26 -2.55 -6.40
CA VAL A 16 12.98 -1.37 -5.88
C VAL A 16 13.47 -1.58 -4.44
N TYR A 17 12.64 -2.16 -3.58
CA TYR A 17 12.94 -2.31 -2.16
C TYR A 17 13.56 -3.68 -1.85
N ASN A 18 14.39 -3.72 -0.81
CA ASN A 18 15.14 -4.92 -0.42
C ASN A 18 14.43 -5.67 0.73
N PHE A 19 13.31 -6.33 0.40
CA PHE A 19 12.61 -7.16 1.39
C PHE A 19 13.39 -8.46 1.70
N PRO A 20 13.39 -8.94 2.94
CA PRO A 20 12.62 -8.49 4.11
C PRO A 20 13.34 -7.44 4.98
N LYS A 21 14.46 -6.84 4.57
CA LYS A 21 15.11 -5.76 5.32
C LYS A 21 14.23 -4.52 5.35
N ASP A 22 13.87 -3.98 4.20
CA ASP A 22 12.74 -3.06 4.09
C ASP A 22 11.46 -3.79 4.51
N LYS A 23 10.48 -3.09 5.06
CA LYS A 23 9.25 -3.70 5.58
C LYS A 23 8.03 -3.27 4.78
N LEU A 24 7.27 -4.25 4.31
CA LEU A 24 6.01 -4.03 3.60
C LEU A 24 4.85 -4.48 4.48
N ILE A 25 3.88 -3.60 4.67
CA ILE A 25 2.68 -3.84 5.44
C ILE A 25 1.46 -3.55 4.56
N TRP A 26 0.67 -4.59 4.30
CA TRP A 26 -0.60 -4.47 3.61
C TRP A 26 -1.72 -4.21 4.59
N ASP A 27 -2.49 -3.16 4.35
CA ASP A 27 -3.72 -2.94 5.11
C ASP A 27 -4.74 -4.03 4.78
N ILE A 28 -5.45 -4.52 5.79
CA ILE A 28 -6.27 -5.75 5.71
C ILE A 28 -5.40 -6.97 5.37
N GLY A 29 -4.59 -6.88 4.31
CA GLY A 29 -3.72 -7.95 3.85
C GLY A 29 -4.32 -8.86 2.75
N HIS A 30 -5.54 -8.60 2.30
CA HIS A 30 -6.20 -9.41 1.27
C HIS A 30 -5.56 -9.29 -0.13
N GLN A 31 -4.69 -8.29 -0.36
CA GLN A 31 -3.95 -8.05 -1.61
C GLN A 31 -2.53 -8.66 -1.62
N VAL A 32 -2.22 -9.59 -0.71
CA VAL A 32 -0.89 -10.16 -0.48
C VAL A 32 -0.48 -11.27 -1.46
N TYR A 33 -1.37 -11.70 -2.38
CA TYR A 33 -1.10 -12.91 -3.18
C TYR A 33 0.09 -12.77 -4.12
N VAL A 34 0.28 -11.59 -4.73
CA VAL A 34 1.43 -11.34 -5.60
C VAL A 34 2.72 -11.40 -4.77
N GLN A 35 2.75 -10.81 -3.58
CA GLN A 35 3.86 -10.96 -2.63
C GLN A 35 4.15 -12.42 -2.32
N LYS A 36 3.11 -13.23 -1.99
CA LYS A 36 3.30 -14.67 -1.72
C LYS A 36 3.91 -15.40 -2.91
N MET A 37 3.48 -15.08 -4.14
CA MET A 37 4.07 -15.66 -5.36
C MET A 37 5.54 -15.27 -5.54
N LEU A 38 5.88 -13.99 -5.39
CA LEU A 38 7.25 -13.47 -5.54
C LEU A 38 8.21 -13.99 -4.45
N THR A 39 7.68 -14.43 -3.31
CA THR A 39 8.44 -14.95 -2.18
C THR A 39 8.43 -16.49 -2.07
N GLY A 40 8.21 -17.17 -3.19
CA GLY A 40 8.32 -18.65 -3.28
C GLY A 40 7.09 -19.41 -2.78
N ARG A 41 5.98 -18.74 -2.47
CA ARG A 41 4.76 -19.34 -1.90
C ARG A 41 3.64 -19.54 -2.91
N ARG A 42 3.96 -19.64 -4.21
CA ARG A 42 2.98 -19.79 -5.29
C ARG A 42 2.06 -21.00 -5.09
N ASP A 43 2.62 -22.12 -4.62
CA ASP A 43 1.83 -23.35 -4.46
C ASP A 43 0.85 -23.29 -3.29
N LEU A 44 1.12 -22.49 -2.27
CA LEU A 44 0.18 -22.26 -1.18
C LEU A 44 -1.13 -21.62 -1.65
N LEU A 45 -1.11 -20.88 -2.75
CA LEU A 45 -2.30 -20.22 -3.29
C LEU A 45 -3.32 -21.23 -3.88
N LYS A 46 -2.89 -22.45 -4.22
CA LYS A 46 -3.80 -23.51 -4.72
C LYS A 46 -4.78 -23.98 -3.64
N THR A 47 -4.38 -23.88 -2.39
CA THR A 47 -5.18 -24.30 -1.21
C THR A 47 -5.47 -23.13 -0.28
N ASN A 48 -5.36 -21.91 -0.80
CA ASN A 48 -5.54 -20.70 -0.03
C ASN A 48 -6.95 -20.60 0.59
N ARG A 49 -7.03 -20.15 1.84
CA ARG A 49 -8.26 -20.03 2.63
C ARG A 49 -8.98 -21.37 2.91
N GLN A 50 -8.34 -22.49 2.68
CA GLN A 50 -8.83 -23.78 3.16
C GLN A 50 -8.38 -23.99 4.60
N ASP A 51 -9.11 -24.82 5.34
CA ASP A 51 -8.81 -25.12 6.75
C ASP A 51 -7.40 -25.70 6.92
N GLY A 52 -6.65 -25.17 7.88
CA GLY A 52 -5.27 -25.56 8.14
C GLY A 52 -4.26 -25.16 7.04
N LYS A 53 -4.65 -24.34 6.06
CA LYS A 53 -3.81 -23.86 4.96
C LYS A 53 -3.52 -22.35 5.09
N SER A 54 -2.91 -21.76 4.06
CA SER A 54 -2.62 -20.32 4.03
C SER A 54 -3.91 -19.49 4.23
N PRO A 55 -3.93 -18.53 5.17
CA PRO A 55 -5.15 -17.78 5.50
C PRO A 55 -5.56 -16.76 4.43
N GLY A 56 -4.75 -16.55 3.40
CA GLY A 56 -5.00 -15.52 2.38
C GLY A 56 -4.68 -14.10 2.82
N TYR A 57 -4.03 -13.96 3.96
CA TYR A 57 -3.53 -12.72 4.56
C TYR A 57 -2.06 -12.90 4.93
N PRO A 58 -1.30 -11.83 5.25
CA PRO A 58 0.03 -11.95 5.80
C PRO A 58 0.00 -12.68 7.14
N LEU A 59 0.93 -13.62 7.31
CA LEU A 59 1.06 -14.39 8.54
C LEU A 59 2.55 -14.55 8.90
N ARG A 60 3.00 -13.91 9.98
CA ARG A 60 4.41 -13.92 10.40
C ARG A 60 5.01 -15.31 10.58
N SER A 61 4.21 -16.28 11.00
CA SER A 61 4.67 -17.68 11.10
C SER A 61 4.79 -18.38 9.75
N GLU A 62 4.22 -17.83 8.67
CA GLU A 62 4.31 -18.39 7.32
C GLU A 62 5.59 -17.95 6.61
N SER A 63 6.03 -16.71 6.82
CA SER A 63 7.18 -16.16 6.11
C SER A 63 7.78 -14.92 6.79
N VAL A 64 9.11 -14.78 6.68
CA VAL A 64 9.84 -13.56 7.10
C VAL A 64 9.45 -12.31 6.30
N PHE A 65 8.84 -12.48 5.13
CA PHE A 65 8.33 -11.40 4.31
C PHE A 65 6.99 -10.86 4.80
N ASP A 66 6.29 -11.58 5.67
CA ASP A 66 5.04 -11.15 6.26
C ASP A 66 5.33 -10.38 7.56
N THR A 67 5.52 -9.08 7.43
CA THR A 67 5.96 -8.20 8.52
C THR A 67 5.05 -8.24 9.75
N VAL A 68 3.74 -8.32 9.50
CA VAL A 68 2.70 -8.40 10.53
C VAL A 68 1.70 -9.48 10.21
N THR A 69 1.06 -10.04 11.23
CA THR A 69 -0.16 -10.85 11.05
C THR A 69 -1.33 -9.91 11.16
N SER A 70 -2.06 -9.72 10.08
CA SER A 70 -3.21 -8.81 10.05
C SER A 70 -4.26 -9.28 9.06
N SER A 71 -5.52 -8.99 9.38
CA SER A 71 -6.68 -9.16 8.51
C SER A 71 -7.73 -8.06 8.75
N HIS A 72 -7.38 -7.02 9.51
CA HIS A 72 -8.23 -5.89 9.85
C HIS A 72 -7.81 -4.63 9.10
N ALA A 73 -8.79 -3.79 8.72
CA ALA A 73 -8.56 -2.49 8.14
C ALA A 73 -7.98 -1.49 9.17
N GLY A 74 -7.24 -0.52 8.70
CA GLY A 74 -6.86 0.66 9.46
C GLY A 74 -5.56 0.58 10.26
N ALA A 75 -4.89 -0.56 10.33
CA ALA A 75 -3.72 -0.72 11.21
C ALA A 75 -2.36 -0.54 10.51
N SER A 76 -2.31 -0.58 9.18
CA SER A 76 -1.05 -0.64 8.43
C SER A 76 -0.15 0.57 8.65
N VAL A 77 -0.72 1.77 8.70
CA VAL A 77 0.04 3.02 8.87
C VAL A 77 0.68 3.07 10.25
N SER A 78 -0.06 2.68 11.31
CA SER A 78 0.45 2.62 12.67
C SER A 78 1.60 1.62 12.82
N PHE A 79 1.47 0.42 12.25
CA PHE A 79 2.55 -0.58 12.24
C PHE A 79 3.79 -0.06 11.49
N ALA A 80 3.58 0.52 10.32
CA ALA A 80 4.68 1.03 9.50
C ALA A 80 5.40 2.21 10.18
N LEU A 81 4.67 3.11 10.86
CA LEU A 81 5.24 4.20 11.62
C LEU A 81 6.08 3.68 12.79
N GLY A 82 5.55 2.75 13.58
CA GLY A 82 6.30 2.16 14.71
C GLY A 82 7.59 1.49 14.27
N ILE A 83 7.59 0.81 13.11
CA ILE A 83 8.80 0.21 12.54
C ILE A 83 9.76 1.29 12.02
N ALA A 84 9.27 2.33 11.36
CA ALA A 84 10.08 3.44 10.86
C ALA A 84 10.75 4.20 12.02
N ASP A 85 10.03 4.45 13.11
CA ASP A 85 10.57 5.06 14.32
C ASP A 85 11.63 4.17 14.99
N SER A 86 11.37 2.87 15.08
CA SER A 86 12.37 1.89 15.56
C SER A 86 13.64 1.89 14.70
N ASN A 87 13.50 1.88 13.36
CA ASN A 87 14.63 1.95 12.46
C ASN A 87 15.46 3.23 12.70
N LYS A 88 14.80 4.37 12.86
CA LYS A 88 15.44 5.64 13.15
C LYS A 88 16.21 5.63 14.48
N ILE A 89 15.60 5.10 15.56
CA ILE A 89 16.23 4.98 16.89
C ILE A 89 17.49 4.12 16.81
N HIS A 90 17.46 3.04 16.03
CA HIS A 90 18.59 2.11 15.89
C HIS A 90 19.57 2.51 14.78
N GLY A 91 19.38 3.62 14.12
CA GLY A 91 20.26 4.09 13.02
C GLY A 91 20.21 3.22 11.77
N SER A 92 19.12 2.49 11.55
CA SER A 92 18.93 1.65 10.36
C SER A 92 18.33 2.46 9.21
N ASP A 93 18.86 2.30 7.99
CA ASP A 93 18.39 3.00 6.78
C ASP A 93 17.32 2.19 6.01
N TYR A 94 16.60 1.31 6.69
CA TYR A 94 15.54 0.53 6.05
C TYR A 94 14.25 1.33 5.93
N SER A 95 13.57 1.14 4.80
CA SER A 95 12.27 1.76 4.55
C SER A 95 11.14 0.95 5.18
N SER A 96 10.15 1.64 5.73
CA SER A 96 8.85 1.05 6.08
C SER A 96 7.81 1.51 5.08
N ILE A 97 7.04 0.58 4.53
CA ILE A 97 6.05 0.84 3.49
C ILE A 97 4.70 0.30 3.97
N ALA A 98 3.70 1.18 4.05
CA ALA A 98 2.31 0.80 4.23
C ALA A 98 1.57 0.91 2.90
N VAL A 99 0.84 -0.13 2.50
CA VAL A 99 -0.06 -0.08 1.35
C VAL A 99 -1.48 -0.25 1.85
N LEU A 100 -2.32 0.74 1.59
CA LEU A 100 -3.73 0.73 1.99
C LEU A 100 -4.63 1.16 0.83
N GLY A 101 -5.83 0.60 0.78
CA GLY A 101 -6.84 1.00 -0.18
C GLY A 101 -7.51 2.32 0.21
N ASP A 102 -8.08 3.00 -0.77
CA ASP A 102 -8.90 4.20 -0.58
C ASP A 102 -10.08 3.96 0.37
N GLY A 103 -10.67 2.75 0.35
CA GLY A 103 -11.72 2.34 1.30
C GLY A 103 -11.21 2.21 2.74
N SER A 104 -9.98 1.72 2.95
CA SER A 104 -9.38 1.65 4.29
C SER A 104 -8.88 3.01 4.78
N PHE A 105 -8.63 3.94 3.88
CA PHE A 105 -8.11 5.26 4.23
C PHE A 105 -9.07 6.05 5.13
N VAL A 106 -10.36 5.79 5.08
CA VAL A 106 -11.39 6.47 5.89
C VAL A 106 -11.51 5.92 7.32
N GLU A 107 -10.82 4.84 7.64
CA GLU A 107 -10.84 4.27 9.00
C GLU A 107 -10.27 5.27 10.03
N GLY A 108 -10.93 5.39 11.19
CA GLY A 108 -10.53 6.33 12.23
C GLY A 108 -9.08 6.14 12.70
N SER A 109 -8.63 4.88 12.82
CA SER A 109 -7.26 4.52 13.20
C SER A 109 -6.22 4.97 12.16
N VAL A 110 -6.57 4.98 10.87
CA VAL A 110 -5.69 5.55 9.82
C VAL A 110 -5.57 7.05 10.01
N GLN A 111 -6.68 7.76 10.25
CA GLN A 111 -6.67 9.21 10.43
C GLN A 111 -5.87 9.62 11.68
N GLU A 112 -5.99 8.86 12.77
CA GLU A 112 -5.20 9.05 13.99
C GLU A 112 -3.70 8.84 13.69
N ALA A 113 -3.35 7.75 13.00
CA ALA A 113 -1.97 7.49 12.59
C ALA A 113 -1.43 8.58 11.68
N MET A 114 -2.19 9.04 10.68
CA MET A 114 -1.81 10.12 9.77
C MET A 114 -1.52 11.42 10.52
N ASN A 115 -2.32 11.75 11.54
CA ASN A 115 -2.05 12.91 12.40
C ASN A 115 -0.68 12.84 13.09
N HIS A 116 -0.27 11.66 13.56
CA HIS A 116 1.05 11.45 14.15
C HIS A 116 2.15 11.47 13.06
N VAL A 117 1.92 10.79 11.93
CA VAL A 117 2.86 10.71 10.81
C VAL A 117 3.23 12.10 10.28
N ALA A 118 2.28 13.04 10.24
CA ALA A 118 2.50 14.41 9.73
C ALA A 118 3.65 15.15 10.43
N VAL A 119 3.92 14.83 11.70
CA VAL A 119 5.02 15.41 12.49
C VAL A 119 6.22 14.50 12.65
N SER A 120 6.12 13.25 12.19
CA SER A 120 7.22 12.27 12.24
C SER A 120 8.36 12.69 11.29
N ARG A 121 9.58 12.30 11.65
CA ARG A 121 10.78 12.47 10.84
C ARG A 121 11.37 11.12 10.46
N SER A 122 10.53 10.09 10.36
CA SER A 122 10.95 8.72 10.09
C SER A 122 10.76 8.37 8.64
N LYS A 123 11.58 7.46 8.10
CA LYS A 123 11.57 7.02 6.71
C LYS A 123 10.38 6.09 6.48
N LEU A 124 9.25 6.66 6.09
CA LEU A 124 7.97 5.98 5.90
C LEU A 124 7.36 6.32 4.54
N VAL A 125 6.97 5.29 3.81
CA VAL A 125 6.23 5.43 2.54
C VAL A 125 4.81 4.91 2.74
N ILE A 126 3.83 5.75 2.50
CA ILE A 126 2.40 5.42 2.57
C ILE A 126 1.86 5.39 1.15
N VAL A 127 1.53 4.20 0.67
CA VAL A 127 0.97 4.01 -0.68
C VAL A 127 -0.55 3.93 -0.57
N ILE A 128 -1.24 4.90 -1.12
CA ILE A 128 -2.71 4.89 -1.27
C ILE A 128 -3.03 4.24 -2.61
N ASN A 129 -3.57 3.04 -2.57
CA ASN A 129 -4.06 2.31 -3.72
C ASN A 129 -5.52 2.70 -3.97
N ASP A 130 -5.72 3.66 -4.85
CA ASP A 130 -7.02 4.23 -5.19
C ASP A 130 -7.60 3.51 -6.41
N ASN A 131 -8.64 2.73 -6.20
CA ASN A 131 -9.41 2.06 -7.25
C ASN A 131 -10.90 2.42 -7.20
N GLU A 132 -11.25 3.45 -6.42
CA GLU A 132 -12.59 4.00 -6.22
C GLU A 132 -13.60 3.00 -5.60
N ARG A 133 -13.10 1.87 -5.08
CA ARG A 133 -13.93 0.78 -4.53
C ARG A 133 -13.35 0.18 -3.25
N ALA A 134 -14.22 0.02 -2.27
CA ALA A 134 -14.02 -0.93 -1.16
C ALA A 134 -14.57 -2.33 -1.56
N ILE A 135 -15.52 -2.88 -0.81
CA ILE A 135 -16.35 -4.01 -1.28
C ILE A 135 -17.28 -3.48 -2.37
N GLU A 136 -18.02 -2.42 -2.07
CA GLU A 136 -18.86 -1.63 -2.98
C GLU A 136 -18.16 -0.36 -3.42
N GLU A 137 -18.86 0.51 -4.14
CA GLU A 137 -18.37 1.83 -4.48
C GLU A 137 -18.17 2.66 -3.20
N ASN A 138 -17.04 3.35 -3.11
CA ASN A 138 -16.76 4.24 -1.99
C ASN A 138 -17.66 5.48 -2.02
N PHE A 139 -17.87 6.08 -0.85
CA PHE A 139 -18.63 7.32 -0.72
C PHE A 139 -17.99 8.26 0.32
N GLY A 140 -18.45 9.50 0.36
CA GLY A 140 -18.02 10.48 1.35
C GLY A 140 -16.92 11.42 0.86
N GLY A 141 -16.50 12.32 1.74
CA GLY A 141 -15.61 13.44 1.38
C GLY A 141 -14.25 13.00 0.85
N TYR A 142 -13.65 11.96 1.39
CA TYR A 142 -12.38 11.42 0.88
C TYR A 142 -12.52 10.77 -0.50
N HIS A 143 -13.63 10.05 -0.76
CA HIS A 143 -13.90 9.51 -2.09
C HIS A 143 -13.98 10.64 -3.13
N GLU A 144 -14.76 11.68 -2.86
CA GLU A 144 -14.89 12.85 -3.73
C GLU A 144 -13.54 13.59 -3.90
N TYR A 145 -12.73 13.63 -2.85
CA TYR A 145 -11.39 14.20 -2.93
C TYR A 145 -10.49 13.37 -3.85
N PHE A 146 -10.39 12.05 -3.66
CA PHE A 146 -9.57 11.16 -4.48
C PHE A 146 -10.03 11.14 -5.95
N LYS A 147 -11.33 11.17 -6.20
CA LYS A 147 -11.92 11.22 -7.54
C LYS A 147 -11.48 12.46 -8.34
N LYS A 148 -11.27 13.58 -7.65
CA LYS A 148 -10.76 14.83 -8.25
C LYS A 148 -9.26 14.76 -8.57
N GLN A 149 -8.50 13.90 -7.93
CA GLN A 149 -7.08 13.75 -8.20
C GLN A 149 -6.89 13.04 -9.55
N LYS A 150 -6.30 13.71 -10.53
CA LYS A 150 -6.07 13.17 -11.88
C LYS A 150 -4.59 12.97 -12.15
N ILE A 151 -4.25 11.87 -12.82
CA ILE A 151 -2.88 11.59 -13.26
C ILE A 151 -2.40 12.72 -14.17
N GLY A 152 -1.22 13.28 -13.86
CA GLY A 152 -0.61 14.37 -14.61
C GLY A 152 -1.16 15.76 -14.32
N ALA A 153 -2.11 15.93 -13.39
CA ALA A 153 -2.58 17.26 -12.99
C ALA A 153 -1.59 17.97 -12.05
N ASN A 154 -1.52 19.30 -12.16
CA ASN A 154 -0.53 20.10 -11.42
C ASN A 154 -0.86 20.29 -9.93
N ASN A 155 -2.14 20.39 -9.57
CA ASN A 155 -2.60 20.70 -8.20
C ASN A 155 -3.20 19.46 -7.53
N THR A 156 -2.35 18.42 -7.33
CA THR A 156 -2.76 17.18 -6.65
C THR A 156 -2.28 17.17 -5.21
N GLY A 157 -3.00 16.49 -4.34
CA GLY A 157 -2.61 16.24 -2.96
C GLY A 157 -2.63 17.47 -2.05
N ASP A 158 -3.37 18.51 -2.40
CA ASP A 158 -3.44 19.79 -1.67
C ASP A 158 -3.80 19.63 -0.19
N ALA A 159 -4.77 18.77 0.12
CA ALA A 159 -5.16 18.46 1.50
C ALA A 159 -4.01 17.83 2.30
N PHE A 160 -3.26 16.92 1.70
CA PHE A 160 -2.10 16.28 2.36
C PHE A 160 -0.93 17.25 2.49
N LYS A 161 -0.67 18.05 1.45
CA LYS A 161 0.39 19.07 1.47
C LYS A 161 0.13 20.15 2.52
N SER A 162 -1.12 20.53 2.72
CA SER A 162 -1.50 21.51 3.78
C SER A 162 -1.25 20.96 5.19
N LEU A 163 -1.24 19.63 5.36
CA LEU A 163 -0.87 18.95 6.61
C LEU A 163 0.66 18.70 6.72
N GLY A 164 1.46 19.13 5.75
CA GLY A 164 2.91 19.00 5.78
C GLY A 164 3.47 17.70 5.16
N PHE A 165 2.63 16.89 4.50
CA PHE A 165 3.12 15.68 3.82
C PHE A 165 3.82 16.00 2.49
N ASP A 166 4.87 15.24 2.18
CA ASP A 166 5.34 15.08 0.81
C ASP A 166 4.38 14.15 0.07
N TYR A 167 3.59 14.72 -0.83
CA TYR A 167 2.63 13.96 -1.63
C TYR A 167 3.13 13.81 -3.07
N ARG A 168 3.15 12.58 -3.54
CA ARG A 168 3.58 12.16 -4.88
C ARG A 168 2.45 11.43 -5.60
N GLY A 169 2.12 11.88 -6.79
CA GLY A 169 1.07 11.27 -7.61
C GLY A 169 -0.13 12.20 -7.87
N PRO A 170 -1.28 11.65 -8.32
CA PRO A 170 -1.48 10.23 -8.55
C PRO A 170 -0.69 9.69 -9.75
N PHE A 171 -0.20 8.45 -9.61
CA PHE A 171 0.48 7.70 -10.65
C PHE A 171 -0.43 6.62 -11.24
N ASP A 172 -0.15 6.23 -12.50
CA ASP A 172 -0.78 5.05 -13.09
C ASP A 172 -0.22 3.78 -12.43
N GLY A 173 -1.07 3.04 -11.74
CA GLY A 173 -0.71 1.82 -11.03
C GLY A 173 -0.49 0.60 -11.93
N HIS A 174 -0.72 0.75 -13.23
CA HIS A 174 -0.51 -0.29 -14.24
C HIS A 174 0.69 -0.04 -15.16
N ASP A 175 1.39 1.09 -15.00
CA ASP A 175 2.64 1.39 -15.67
C ASP A 175 3.82 1.01 -14.78
N VAL A 176 4.26 -0.26 -14.86
CA VAL A 176 5.31 -0.80 -14.00
C VAL A 176 6.64 -0.06 -14.14
N GLU A 177 7.00 0.38 -15.34
CA GLU A 177 8.27 1.08 -15.58
C GLU A 177 8.29 2.44 -14.89
N LYS A 178 7.20 3.20 -15.01
CA LYS A 178 7.06 4.48 -14.30
C LYS A 178 6.98 4.28 -12.79
N LEU A 179 6.25 3.28 -12.30
CA LEU A 179 6.21 2.97 -10.87
C LEU A 179 7.59 2.67 -10.33
N VAL A 180 8.39 1.84 -10.99
CA VAL A 180 9.78 1.54 -10.62
C VAL A 180 10.61 2.82 -10.57
N SER A 181 10.54 3.67 -11.60
CA SER A 181 11.25 4.94 -11.64
C SER A 181 10.86 5.86 -10.48
N HIS A 182 9.56 5.96 -10.17
CA HIS A 182 9.07 6.78 -9.07
C HIS A 182 9.51 6.24 -7.70
N PHE A 183 9.39 4.93 -7.47
CA PHE A 183 9.82 4.32 -6.20
C PHE A 183 11.34 4.41 -5.99
N HIS A 184 12.16 4.30 -7.04
CA HIS A 184 13.60 4.56 -6.93
C HIS A 184 13.90 5.98 -6.44
N LYS A 185 13.30 6.99 -7.08
CA LYS A 185 13.47 8.40 -6.67
C LYS A 185 13.00 8.63 -5.22
N ILE A 186 11.89 8.01 -4.82
CA ILE A 186 11.37 8.10 -3.46
C ILE A 186 12.35 7.43 -2.49
N LYS A 187 12.82 6.23 -2.77
CA LYS A 187 13.76 5.50 -1.91
C LYS A 187 15.05 6.26 -1.67
N GLU A 188 15.59 6.91 -2.71
CA GLU A 188 16.81 7.69 -2.64
C GLU A 188 16.64 9.03 -1.89
N SER A 189 15.49 9.69 -2.05
CA SER A 189 15.24 11.02 -1.49
C SER A 189 14.48 11.02 -0.16
N CYS A 190 13.82 9.92 0.19
CA CYS A 190 12.93 9.86 1.35
C CYS A 190 13.71 9.70 2.65
N ASN A 191 13.68 10.74 3.47
CA ASN A 191 14.16 10.75 4.86
C ASN A 191 13.09 11.23 5.86
N HIS A 192 11.86 11.35 5.39
CA HIS A 192 10.65 11.77 6.09
C HIS A 192 9.43 11.06 5.47
N PRO A 193 8.24 11.11 6.09
CA PRO A 193 7.06 10.44 5.55
C PRO A 193 6.63 10.99 4.19
N VAL A 194 6.38 10.07 3.25
CA VAL A 194 5.92 10.36 1.89
C VAL A 194 4.61 9.65 1.62
N ILE A 195 3.62 10.34 1.09
CA ILE A 195 2.39 9.75 0.57
C ILE A 195 2.55 9.53 -0.93
N VAL A 196 2.34 8.31 -1.37
CA VAL A 196 2.35 7.91 -2.79
C VAL A 196 0.94 7.50 -3.18
N HIS A 197 0.30 8.31 -4.00
CA HIS A 197 -1.05 8.01 -4.51
C HIS A 197 -0.93 7.28 -5.84
N VAL A 198 -1.56 6.11 -5.93
CA VAL A 198 -1.52 5.24 -7.11
C VAL A 198 -2.95 4.90 -7.51
N LYS A 199 -3.32 5.18 -8.75
CA LYS A 199 -4.63 4.80 -9.30
C LYS A 199 -4.53 3.44 -9.97
N THR A 200 -5.43 2.53 -9.59
CA THR A 200 -5.49 1.17 -10.12
C THR A 200 -6.89 0.81 -10.58
N ILE A 201 -7.01 -0.32 -11.27
CA ILE A 201 -8.29 -0.90 -11.69
C ILE A 201 -8.45 -2.25 -10.99
N LYS A 202 -9.45 -2.36 -10.12
CA LYS A 202 -9.79 -3.62 -9.45
C LYS A 202 -10.14 -4.67 -10.49
N GLY A 203 -9.45 -5.83 -10.47
CA GLY A 203 -9.70 -6.90 -11.43
C GLY A 203 -9.02 -6.74 -12.79
N ARG A 204 -8.06 -5.83 -12.95
CA ARG A 204 -7.29 -5.59 -14.18
C ARG A 204 -6.87 -6.90 -14.87
N GLY A 205 -7.11 -7.00 -16.19
CA GLY A 205 -6.77 -8.18 -17.00
C GLY A 205 -7.83 -9.30 -17.00
N LEU A 206 -8.93 -9.16 -16.24
CA LEU A 206 -10.09 -10.03 -16.26
C LEU A 206 -11.36 -9.17 -16.39
N GLU A 207 -11.76 -8.88 -17.62
CA GLU A 207 -12.90 -7.98 -17.95
C GLU A 207 -14.17 -8.33 -17.17
N LYS A 208 -14.54 -9.63 -17.11
CA LYS A 208 -15.69 -10.10 -16.31
C LYS A 208 -15.60 -9.81 -14.81
N MET A 209 -14.39 -9.63 -14.26
CA MET A 209 -14.19 -9.29 -12.85
C MET A 209 -14.08 -7.77 -12.64
N ALA A 210 -13.70 -7.02 -13.65
CA ALA A 210 -13.68 -5.56 -13.58
C ALA A 210 -15.11 -4.97 -13.61
N GLU A 211 -16.00 -5.58 -14.42
CA GLU A 211 -17.39 -5.14 -14.56
C GLU A 211 -18.32 -5.62 -13.42
N ASN A 212 -18.07 -6.81 -12.87
CA ASN A 212 -18.94 -7.48 -11.89
C ASN A 212 -18.32 -7.59 -10.48
N SER A 213 -17.24 -6.88 -10.19
CA SER A 213 -16.79 -6.77 -8.80
C SER A 213 -17.71 -5.82 -8.06
N PRO A 214 -18.55 -6.34 -7.13
CA PRO A 214 -19.22 -5.43 -6.21
C PRO A 214 -18.17 -4.65 -5.44
#